data_d0ffff47c4163330ef2561dc5d19900c
#
_entry.id   d0ffff47c4163330ef2561dc5d19900c
#
_cell.length_a   1.000
_cell.length_b   1.000
_cell.length_c   1.000
_cell.angle_alpha   90.00
_cell.angle_beta   90.00
_cell.angle_gamma   90.00
#
_symmetry.space_group_name_H-M   'P 1'
#
loop_
_entity.id
_entity.type
_entity.pdbx_description
1 polymer ?
#
loop_
_entity_poly.entity_id
_entity_poly.type
_entity_poly.pdbx_seq_one_letter_code
_entity_poly.pdbx_strand_id
1 'polypeptide(L)'
;MSLKIKIIILLSLIVAGSSFGYFYAEIEAEKITLLNAKNEYIAGETIQLNFNNIYDHDKLYLHHSYSKIVLKPEIIENGGVFSIPEFLSSKSGELNWILLKNDEQLKTGSFEILPKVASKTVIESYFGPRSIQAGDRDYSMLVVVPMDAMDNPLPDSTSVMLHTQFYEAIDSVEIFTDKLMAWKNIMAYRKTGNINVSSTVLGVNSIELTTNVFPSNATDFQISSFRNHDFADGN
;
A
#
# COMPACT_ATOMS: atom_id res chain seq x y z
N MET A 1 -55.29 6.40 38.10
CA MET A 1 -54.33 5.54 37.37
C MET A 1 -53.00 5.51 38.12
N SER A 2 -52.57 4.33 38.57
CA SER A 2 -51.39 4.24 39.41
C SER A 2 -50.10 4.67 38.64
N LEU A 3 -49.11 5.18 39.37
CA LEU A 3 -47.84 5.63 38.77
C LEU A 3 -47.17 4.53 37.93
N LYS A 4 -47.27 3.27 38.38
CA LYS A 4 -46.77 2.09 37.65
C LYS A 4 -47.40 1.94 36.26
N ILE A 5 -48.72 2.18 36.10
CA ILE A 5 -49.43 2.10 34.82
C ILE A 5 -48.97 3.24 33.90
N LYS A 6 -48.74 4.45 34.42
CA LYS A 6 -48.21 5.58 33.61
C LYS A 6 -46.79 5.30 33.09
N ILE A 7 -45.94 4.72 33.90
CA ILE A 7 -44.55 4.34 33.48
C ILE A 7 -44.57 3.25 32.42
N ILE A 8 -45.43 2.24 32.56
CA ILE A 8 -45.54 1.17 31.56
C ILE A 8 -46.03 1.71 30.21
N ILE A 9 -47.04 2.63 30.23
CA ILE A 9 -47.54 3.27 29.01
C ILE A 9 -46.43 4.13 28.37
N LEU A 10 -45.68 4.89 29.15
CA LEU A 10 -44.59 5.72 28.63
C LEU A 10 -43.46 4.85 27.99
N LEU A 11 -43.07 3.75 28.66
CA LEU A 11 -42.09 2.82 28.13
C LEU A 11 -42.57 2.14 26.84
N SER A 12 -43.85 1.74 26.77
CA SER A 12 -44.43 1.15 25.55
C SER A 12 -44.45 2.11 24.40
N LEU A 13 -44.74 3.42 24.65
CA LEU A 13 -44.71 4.47 23.63
C LEU A 13 -43.28 4.74 23.09
N ILE A 14 -42.27 4.70 23.97
CA ILE A 14 -40.87 4.86 23.57
C ILE A 14 -40.44 3.68 22.70
N VAL A 15 -40.74 2.43 23.09
CA VAL A 15 -40.43 1.24 22.29
C VAL A 15 -41.15 1.23 20.98
N ALA A 16 -42.44 1.59 20.93
CA ALA A 16 -43.20 1.71 19.70
C ALA A 16 -42.65 2.80 18.78
N GLY A 17 -42.28 3.96 19.33
CA GLY A 17 -41.68 5.05 18.56
C GLY A 17 -40.33 4.69 17.97
N SER A 18 -39.45 4.01 18.73
CA SER A 18 -38.15 3.55 18.24
C SER A 18 -38.28 2.46 17.17
N SER A 19 -39.20 1.52 17.35
CA SER A 19 -39.49 0.47 16.35
C SER A 19 -40.05 1.03 15.05
N PHE A 20 -40.93 2.02 15.16
CA PHE A 20 -41.51 2.70 14.00
C PHE A 20 -40.45 3.50 13.22
N GLY A 21 -39.58 4.22 13.95
CA GLY A 21 -38.49 4.97 13.33
C GLY A 21 -37.51 4.04 12.60
N TYR A 22 -37.14 2.91 13.21
CA TYR A 22 -36.28 1.90 12.58
C TYR A 22 -36.91 1.30 11.31
N PHE A 23 -38.16 0.91 11.38
CA PHE A 23 -38.90 0.35 10.25
C PHE A 23 -39.08 1.37 9.09
N TYR A 24 -39.29 2.65 9.43
CA TYR A 24 -39.37 3.70 8.41
C TYR A 24 -38.06 3.96 7.71
N ALA A 25 -36.94 3.96 8.45
CA ALA A 25 -35.59 4.10 7.89
C ALA A 25 -35.23 2.93 6.96
N GLU A 26 -35.61 1.70 7.33
CA GLU A 26 -35.40 0.51 6.49
C GLU A 26 -36.19 0.57 5.17
N ILE A 27 -37.44 1.02 5.20
CA ILE A 27 -38.26 1.21 3.99
C ILE A 27 -37.68 2.30 3.09
N GLU A 28 -37.16 3.39 3.62
CA GLU A 28 -36.50 4.43 2.83
C GLU A 28 -35.18 3.95 2.24
N ALA A 29 -34.39 3.17 2.98
CA ALA A 29 -33.15 2.57 2.50
C ALA A 29 -33.38 1.62 1.31
N GLU A 30 -34.47 0.87 1.29
CA GLU A 30 -34.83 -0.01 0.17
C GLU A 30 -35.18 0.75 -1.11
N LYS A 31 -35.67 1.98 -1.00
CA LYS A 31 -36.05 2.81 -2.17
C LYS A 31 -34.83 3.45 -2.85
N ILE A 32 -33.67 3.56 -2.16
CA ILE A 32 -32.47 4.17 -2.71
C ILE A 32 -31.56 3.06 -3.22
N THR A 33 -31.20 3.13 -4.48
CA THR A 33 -30.32 2.16 -5.12
C THR A 33 -29.16 2.87 -5.81
N LEU A 34 -27.95 2.28 -5.71
CA LEU A 34 -26.82 2.66 -6.53
C LEU A 34 -27.02 2.06 -7.92
N LEU A 35 -27.17 2.91 -8.92
CA LEU A 35 -27.56 2.52 -10.29
C LEU A 35 -26.39 1.98 -11.11
N ASN A 36 -25.17 2.39 -10.78
CA ASN A 36 -23.96 2.06 -11.52
C ASN A 36 -22.93 1.34 -10.62
N ALA A 37 -23.40 0.39 -9.82
CA ALA A 37 -22.54 -0.38 -8.93
C ALA A 37 -21.40 -1.07 -9.72
N LYS A 38 -20.15 -0.81 -9.30
CA LYS A 38 -18.93 -1.43 -9.82
C LYS A 38 -18.05 -1.74 -8.61
N ASN A 39 -17.50 -2.93 -8.57
CA ASN A 39 -16.69 -3.37 -7.42
C ASN A 39 -15.24 -2.91 -7.51
N GLU A 40 -14.76 -2.60 -8.73
CA GLU A 40 -13.37 -2.25 -9.00
C GLU A 40 -13.30 -1.10 -10.00
N TYR A 41 -12.36 -0.18 -9.77
CA TYR A 41 -11.99 0.91 -10.67
C TYR A 41 -10.47 0.90 -10.84
N ILE A 42 -9.97 1.54 -11.90
CA ILE A 42 -8.53 1.75 -12.11
C ILE A 42 -8.17 3.17 -11.64
N ALA A 43 -7.05 3.31 -10.95
CA ALA A 43 -6.57 4.61 -10.48
C ALA A 43 -6.49 5.63 -11.62
N GLY A 44 -7.04 6.83 -11.37
CA GLY A 44 -7.18 7.90 -12.34
C GLY A 44 -8.41 7.80 -13.25
N GLU A 45 -9.28 6.79 -13.11
CA GLU A 45 -10.59 6.81 -13.74
C GLU A 45 -11.49 7.88 -13.09
N THR A 46 -12.36 8.47 -13.88
CA THR A 46 -13.45 9.31 -13.35
C THR A 46 -14.48 8.39 -12.70
N ILE A 47 -14.61 8.49 -11.38
CA ILE A 47 -15.55 7.69 -10.60
C ILE A 47 -16.74 8.54 -10.20
N GLN A 48 -17.92 8.07 -10.55
CA GLN A 48 -19.20 8.69 -10.19
C GLN A 48 -20.12 7.63 -9.59
N LEU A 49 -20.76 7.93 -8.47
CA LEU A 49 -21.77 7.09 -7.85
C LEU A 49 -23.14 7.72 -8.08
N ASN A 50 -23.96 7.02 -8.83
CA ASN A 50 -25.30 7.48 -9.23
C ASN A 50 -26.36 6.77 -8.39
N PHE A 51 -27.12 7.53 -7.62
CA PHE A 51 -28.20 6.99 -6.81
C PHE A 51 -29.54 7.55 -7.29
N ASN A 52 -30.58 6.71 -7.29
CA ASN A 52 -31.96 7.19 -7.43
C ASN A 52 -32.42 7.81 -6.09
N ASN A 53 -33.53 8.56 -6.15
CA ASN A 53 -34.22 9.13 -4.97
C ASN A 53 -33.32 9.91 -4.00
N ILE A 54 -32.35 10.66 -4.55
CA ILE A 54 -31.40 11.52 -3.81
C ILE A 54 -31.89 12.99 -3.93
N TYR A 55 -31.70 13.71 -2.85
CA TYR A 55 -32.04 15.12 -2.72
C TYR A 55 -30.80 15.96 -2.41
N ASP A 56 -30.88 17.27 -2.54
CA ASP A 56 -29.78 18.25 -2.39
C ASP A 56 -29.16 18.30 -0.99
N HIS A 57 -29.92 17.91 0.04
CA HIS A 57 -29.51 17.84 1.43
C HIS A 57 -28.84 16.51 1.82
N ASP A 58 -28.94 15.47 0.97
CA ASP A 58 -28.29 14.21 1.19
C ASP A 58 -26.78 14.35 1.00
N LYS A 59 -26.00 13.54 1.69
CA LYS A 59 -24.53 13.61 1.69
C LYS A 59 -23.95 12.23 1.47
N LEU A 60 -22.81 12.16 0.78
CA LEU A 60 -22.01 10.95 0.68
C LEU A 60 -20.72 11.16 1.45
N TYR A 61 -20.55 10.42 2.54
CA TYR A 61 -19.30 10.36 3.27
C TYR A 61 -18.41 9.30 2.64
N LEU A 62 -17.18 9.67 2.32
CA LEU A 62 -16.15 8.79 1.76
C LEU A 62 -15.02 8.60 2.75
N HIS A 63 -14.56 7.36 2.87
CA HIS A 63 -13.43 6.98 3.69
C HIS A 63 -12.46 6.13 2.88
N HIS A 64 -11.27 6.67 2.64
CA HIS A 64 -10.12 6.01 2.05
C HIS A 64 -8.93 6.09 3.01
N SER A 65 -7.90 5.24 2.85
CA SER A 65 -6.68 5.28 3.68
C SER A 65 -5.99 6.66 3.67
N TYR A 66 -6.10 7.40 2.57
CA TYR A 66 -5.50 8.72 2.40
C TYR A 66 -6.32 9.87 2.95
N SER A 67 -7.66 9.77 2.94
CA SER A 67 -8.52 10.89 3.29
C SER A 67 -9.95 10.46 3.63
N LYS A 68 -10.65 11.39 4.29
CA LYS A 68 -12.10 11.32 4.57
C LYS A 68 -12.73 12.60 4.10
N ILE A 69 -13.79 12.51 3.31
CA ILE A 69 -14.51 13.68 2.81
C ILE A 69 -16.02 13.45 2.82
N VAL A 70 -16.76 14.55 2.73
CA VAL A 70 -18.20 14.55 2.54
C VAL A 70 -18.52 15.26 1.23
N LEU A 71 -19.25 14.59 0.36
CA LEU A 71 -19.70 15.12 -0.93
C LEU A 71 -21.16 15.49 -0.87
N LYS A 72 -21.52 16.53 -1.64
CA LYS A 72 -22.91 16.85 -1.99
C LYS A 72 -23.23 16.27 -3.36
N PRO A 73 -24.47 15.86 -3.61
CA PRO A 73 -24.87 15.37 -4.90
C PRO A 73 -25.01 16.50 -5.92
N GLU A 74 -24.76 16.18 -7.17
CA GLU A 74 -25.30 16.92 -8.31
C GLU A 74 -26.65 16.29 -8.63
N ILE A 75 -27.73 17.08 -8.51
CA ILE A 75 -29.10 16.58 -8.70
C ILE A 75 -29.41 16.47 -10.18
N ILE A 76 -29.91 15.30 -10.57
CA ILE A 76 -30.40 14.96 -11.91
C ILE A 76 -31.87 14.57 -11.83
N GLU A 77 -32.54 14.42 -13.00
CA GLU A 77 -34.00 14.25 -13.11
C GLU A 77 -34.59 13.15 -12.19
N ASN A 78 -33.86 12.04 -11.97
CA ASN A 78 -34.35 10.91 -11.16
C ASN A 78 -33.41 10.50 -10.02
N GLY A 79 -32.58 11.44 -9.49
CA GLY A 79 -31.66 11.12 -8.41
C GLY A 79 -30.53 12.10 -8.26
N GLY A 80 -29.36 11.60 -7.87
CA GLY A 80 -28.16 12.41 -7.68
C GLY A 80 -26.89 11.66 -8.03
N VAL A 81 -25.89 12.41 -8.47
CA VAL A 81 -24.55 11.94 -8.83
C VAL A 81 -23.55 12.51 -7.84
N PHE A 82 -22.74 11.64 -7.26
CA PHE A 82 -21.60 12.02 -6.44
C PHE A 82 -20.31 11.76 -7.22
N SER A 83 -19.62 12.81 -7.62
CA SER A 83 -18.32 12.72 -8.33
C SER A 83 -17.19 12.59 -7.32
N ILE A 84 -16.45 11.49 -7.39
CA ILE A 84 -15.29 11.25 -6.54
C ILE A 84 -14.14 12.15 -7.00
N PRO A 85 -13.54 12.96 -6.13
CA PRO A 85 -12.43 13.83 -6.49
C PRO A 85 -11.20 13.04 -6.94
N GLU A 86 -10.45 13.59 -7.90
CA GLU A 86 -9.26 12.97 -8.49
C GLU A 86 -8.21 12.56 -7.45
N PHE A 87 -8.01 13.38 -6.40
CA PHE A 87 -7.04 13.05 -5.35
C PHE A 87 -7.39 11.76 -4.57
N LEU A 88 -8.65 11.29 -4.61
CA LEU A 88 -9.06 9.99 -4.09
C LEU A 88 -9.08 8.93 -5.18
N SER A 89 -9.66 9.23 -6.36
CA SER A 89 -9.76 8.25 -7.44
C SER A 89 -8.42 7.90 -8.09
N SER A 90 -7.37 8.69 -7.85
CA SER A 90 -6.00 8.39 -8.30
C SER A 90 -5.22 7.49 -7.35
N LYS A 91 -5.71 7.19 -6.15
CA LYS A 91 -5.01 6.38 -5.16
C LYS A 91 -5.64 5.00 -5.04
N SER A 92 -4.81 3.96 -5.13
CA SER A 92 -5.24 2.56 -5.01
C SER A 92 -5.62 2.21 -3.57
N GLY A 93 -6.50 1.23 -3.43
CA GLY A 93 -6.99 0.70 -2.17
C GLY A 93 -8.50 0.72 -2.06
N GLU A 94 -9.01 0.21 -0.94
CA GLU A 94 -10.45 0.18 -0.67
C GLU A 94 -10.98 1.56 -0.32
N LEU A 95 -12.04 1.98 -1.03
CA LEU A 95 -12.80 3.17 -0.75
C LEU A 95 -14.19 2.77 -0.22
N ASN A 96 -14.45 3.15 1.01
CA ASN A 96 -15.74 2.94 1.67
C ASN A 96 -16.60 4.19 1.56
N TRP A 97 -17.90 4.02 1.34
CA TRP A 97 -18.85 5.11 1.29
C TRP A 97 -20.06 4.88 2.18
N ILE A 98 -20.59 5.97 2.73
CA ILE A 98 -21.79 6.01 3.55
C ILE A 98 -22.69 7.11 3.00
N LEU A 99 -23.88 6.71 2.57
CA LEU A 99 -24.92 7.65 2.19
C LEU A 99 -25.66 8.12 3.45
N LEU A 100 -25.69 9.43 3.66
CA LEU A 100 -26.31 10.08 4.80
C LEU A 100 -27.56 10.86 4.33
N LYS A 101 -28.65 10.67 5.04
CA LYS A 101 -29.88 11.46 4.92
C LYS A 101 -30.20 12.09 6.28
N ASN A 102 -30.33 13.41 6.32
CA ASN A 102 -30.51 14.15 7.57
C ASN A 102 -29.43 13.83 8.63
N ASP A 103 -28.18 13.60 8.21
CA ASP A 103 -27.04 13.19 9.00
C ASP A 103 -27.15 11.77 9.63
N GLU A 104 -28.17 10.99 9.26
CA GLU A 104 -28.32 9.59 9.64
C GLU A 104 -27.83 8.67 8.52
N GLN A 105 -27.16 7.57 8.91
CA GLN A 105 -26.65 6.58 7.96
C GLN A 105 -27.84 5.82 7.34
N LEU A 106 -27.95 5.87 6.02
CA LEU A 106 -28.98 5.20 5.28
C LEU A 106 -28.49 3.96 4.53
N LYS A 107 -27.36 4.06 3.87
CA LYS A 107 -26.78 2.98 3.08
C LYS A 107 -25.24 3.04 3.07
N THR A 108 -24.59 1.90 2.94
CA THR A 108 -23.13 1.79 2.85
C THR A 108 -22.71 0.89 1.73
N GLY A 109 -21.45 1.01 1.33
CA GLY A 109 -20.78 0.09 0.43
C GLY A 109 -19.32 0.41 0.30
N SER A 110 -18.63 -0.39 -0.48
CA SER A 110 -17.23 -0.19 -0.80
C SER A 110 -16.95 -0.61 -2.24
N PHE A 111 -15.82 -0.17 -2.75
CA PHE A 111 -15.21 -0.65 -3.98
C PHE A 111 -13.69 -0.50 -3.88
N GLU A 112 -12.99 -1.24 -4.71
CA GLU A 112 -11.53 -1.19 -4.76
C GLU A 112 -11.05 -0.33 -5.93
N ILE A 113 -10.01 0.45 -5.70
CA ILE A 113 -9.28 1.18 -6.74
C ILE A 113 -7.96 0.45 -6.95
N LEU A 114 -7.79 -0.13 -8.12
CA LEU A 114 -6.59 -0.87 -8.52
C LEU A 114 -5.55 0.08 -9.12
N PRO A 115 -4.24 -0.19 -8.95
CA PRO A 115 -3.20 0.59 -9.59
C PRO A 115 -3.27 0.48 -11.12
N LYS A 116 -2.84 1.55 -11.82
CA LYS A 116 -2.85 1.60 -13.29
C LYS A 116 -1.60 0.96 -13.88
N VAL A 117 -1.55 -0.37 -13.91
CA VAL A 117 -0.40 -1.16 -14.39
C VAL A 117 0.06 -0.78 -15.80
N ALA A 118 -0.86 -0.37 -16.69
CA ALA A 118 -0.54 0.07 -18.05
C ALA A 118 0.09 1.48 -18.13
N SER A 119 0.26 2.16 -17.01
CA SER A 119 0.92 3.47 -16.94
C SER A 119 2.44 3.30 -16.94
N LYS A 120 3.17 4.45 -16.95
CA LYS A 120 4.62 4.44 -16.77
C LYS A 120 4.94 3.91 -15.37
N THR A 121 5.69 2.81 -15.30
CA THR A 121 6.19 2.25 -14.04
C THR A 121 7.25 3.17 -13.43
N VAL A 122 7.15 3.42 -12.13
CA VAL A 122 8.16 4.09 -11.30
C VAL A 122 8.71 3.04 -10.34
N ILE A 123 10.03 3.03 -10.13
CA ILE A 123 10.66 2.05 -9.27
C ILE A 123 11.39 2.78 -8.14
N GLU A 124 10.90 2.65 -6.92
CA GLU A 124 11.69 2.98 -5.73
C GLU A 124 12.53 1.78 -5.33
N SER A 125 13.82 2.04 -5.04
CA SER A 125 14.74 0.99 -4.61
C SER A 125 15.61 1.47 -3.46
N TYR A 126 15.80 0.59 -2.50
CA TYR A 126 16.64 0.80 -1.33
C TYR A 126 17.61 -0.36 -1.21
N PHE A 127 18.89 -0.05 -1.05
CA PHE A 127 19.95 -1.06 -0.92
C PHE A 127 20.85 -0.71 0.24
N GLY A 128 20.95 -1.58 1.20
CA GLY A 128 21.74 -1.32 2.41
C GLY A 128 21.93 -2.53 3.31
N PRO A 129 22.92 -2.44 4.22
CA PRO A 129 23.81 -1.30 4.46
C PRO A 129 24.73 -0.99 3.27
N ARG A 130 25.27 0.24 3.22
CA ARG A 130 26.16 0.69 2.14
C ARG A 130 27.58 0.08 2.22
N SER A 131 27.86 -0.64 3.29
CA SER A 131 29.13 -1.32 3.49
C SER A 131 28.92 -2.62 4.25
N ILE A 132 29.57 -3.70 3.78
CA ILE A 132 29.51 -5.04 4.34
C ILE A 132 30.93 -5.64 4.36
N GLN A 133 31.15 -6.65 5.22
CA GLN A 133 32.44 -7.34 5.31
C GLN A 133 32.52 -8.49 4.32
N ALA A 134 33.68 -8.66 3.69
CA ALA A 134 33.93 -9.79 2.81
C ALA A 134 33.77 -11.12 3.56
N GLY A 135 33.15 -12.11 2.91
CA GLY A 135 32.88 -13.43 3.46
C GLY A 135 31.40 -13.82 3.26
N ASP A 136 31.05 -15.00 3.72
CA ASP A 136 29.75 -15.60 3.41
C ASP A 136 28.67 -15.30 4.50
N ARG A 137 28.93 -14.35 5.39
CA ARG A 137 28.08 -14.10 6.56
C ARG A 137 27.35 -12.76 6.55
N ASP A 138 27.89 -11.79 5.86
CA ASP A 138 27.35 -10.44 5.80
C ASP A 138 26.58 -10.21 4.49
N TYR A 139 25.62 -9.30 4.49
CA TYR A 139 24.78 -9.03 3.31
C TYR A 139 24.25 -7.60 3.30
N SER A 140 23.92 -7.12 2.13
CA SER A 140 23.05 -5.95 1.94
C SER A 140 21.71 -6.40 1.39
N MET A 141 20.61 -5.81 1.90
CA MET A 141 19.27 -6.09 1.43
C MET A 141 18.88 -5.08 0.35
N LEU A 142 18.43 -5.58 -0.78
CA LEU A 142 17.70 -4.78 -1.77
C LEU A 142 16.20 -4.90 -1.50
N VAL A 143 15.53 -3.75 -1.46
CA VAL A 143 14.06 -3.65 -1.46
C VAL A 143 13.65 -2.85 -2.69
N VAL A 144 12.66 -3.34 -3.41
CA VAL A 144 12.13 -2.74 -4.63
C VAL A 144 10.63 -2.56 -4.47
N VAL A 145 10.14 -1.34 -4.64
CA VAL A 145 8.73 -1.00 -4.64
C VAL A 145 8.36 -0.47 -6.02
N PRO A 146 7.81 -1.32 -6.89
CA PRO A 146 7.32 -0.85 -8.18
C PRO A 146 5.96 -0.16 -8.03
N MET A 147 5.80 0.99 -8.67
CA MET A 147 4.60 1.82 -8.58
C MET A 147 4.10 2.22 -9.98
N ASP A 148 2.84 2.60 -10.06
CA ASP A 148 2.28 3.26 -11.24
C ASP A 148 2.68 4.76 -11.29
N ALA A 149 2.23 5.48 -12.32
CA ALA A 149 2.55 6.90 -12.50
C ALA A 149 1.88 7.84 -11.46
N MET A 150 1.00 7.30 -10.62
CA MET A 150 0.29 8.02 -9.55
C MET A 150 0.78 7.62 -8.15
N ASP A 151 1.96 6.96 -8.08
CA ASP A 151 2.59 6.46 -6.85
C ASP A 151 1.74 5.41 -6.12
N ASN A 152 1.02 4.57 -6.87
CA ASN A 152 0.34 3.42 -6.30
C ASN A 152 1.22 2.18 -6.47
N PRO A 153 1.52 1.44 -5.39
CA PRO A 153 2.27 0.20 -5.51
C PRO A 153 1.58 -0.79 -6.46
N LEU A 154 2.37 -1.45 -7.31
CA LEU A 154 1.84 -2.49 -8.19
C LEU A 154 1.41 -3.72 -7.37
N PRO A 155 0.48 -4.55 -7.91
CA PRO A 155 -0.06 -5.69 -7.18
C PRO A 155 1.01 -6.70 -6.76
N ASP A 156 0.69 -7.52 -5.76
CA ASP A 156 1.49 -8.68 -5.39
C ASP A 156 1.65 -9.63 -6.58
N SER A 157 2.73 -10.39 -6.59
CA SER A 157 3.15 -11.23 -7.73
C SER A 157 3.60 -10.47 -8.98
N THR A 158 3.83 -9.16 -8.89
CA THR A 158 4.52 -8.41 -9.96
C THR A 158 5.96 -8.91 -10.07
N SER A 159 6.37 -9.30 -11.30
CA SER A 159 7.73 -9.77 -11.58
C SER A 159 8.74 -8.62 -11.51
N VAL A 160 9.82 -8.86 -10.79
CA VAL A 160 10.97 -7.96 -10.64
C VAL A 160 12.22 -8.73 -11.04
N MET A 161 12.86 -8.37 -12.14
CA MET A 161 14.16 -8.90 -12.53
C MET A 161 15.25 -8.12 -11.79
N LEU A 162 15.94 -8.77 -10.89
CA LEU A 162 17.07 -8.21 -10.16
C LEU A 162 18.38 -8.50 -10.90
N HIS A 163 19.20 -7.48 -11.07
CA HIS A 163 20.55 -7.58 -11.65
C HIS A 163 21.57 -7.23 -10.57
N THR A 164 22.58 -8.08 -10.43
CA THR A 164 23.69 -7.89 -9.51
C THR A 164 25.00 -7.94 -10.29
N GLN A 165 25.87 -6.97 -10.12
CA GLN A 165 27.20 -6.94 -10.73
C GLN A 165 28.27 -6.86 -9.65
N PHE A 166 29.27 -7.75 -9.74
CA PHE A 166 30.48 -7.70 -8.95
C PHE A 166 31.69 -7.91 -9.87
N TYR A 167 32.51 -6.87 -10.06
CA TYR A 167 33.52 -6.80 -11.12
C TYR A 167 32.86 -7.03 -12.51
N GLU A 168 33.34 -8.02 -13.25
CA GLU A 168 32.85 -8.39 -14.57
C GLU A 168 31.70 -9.42 -14.51
N ALA A 169 31.46 -10.03 -13.35
CA ALA A 169 30.41 -11.01 -13.20
C ALA A 169 29.05 -10.31 -13.01
N ILE A 170 28.11 -10.67 -13.87
CA ILE A 170 26.72 -10.20 -13.80
C ILE A 170 25.84 -11.41 -13.54
N ASP A 171 24.98 -11.32 -12.56
CA ASP A 171 23.96 -12.30 -12.26
C ASP A 171 22.57 -11.65 -12.30
N SER A 172 21.56 -12.44 -12.70
CA SER A 172 20.19 -11.96 -12.77
C SER A 172 19.23 -13.00 -12.19
N VAL A 173 18.31 -12.55 -11.35
CA VAL A 173 17.31 -13.42 -10.74
C VAL A 173 15.95 -12.75 -10.75
N GLU A 174 14.93 -13.52 -11.09
CA GLU A 174 13.55 -13.09 -10.99
C GLU A 174 13.04 -13.30 -9.55
N ILE A 175 12.44 -12.24 -9.01
CA ILE A 175 11.73 -12.25 -7.72
C ILE A 175 10.36 -11.61 -7.93
N PHE A 176 9.45 -11.78 -6.98
CA PHE A 176 8.09 -11.27 -7.09
C PHE A 176 7.75 -10.38 -5.91
N THR A 177 6.87 -9.41 -6.13
CA THR A 177 6.32 -8.60 -5.04
C THR A 177 5.46 -9.45 -4.11
N ASP A 178 5.64 -9.24 -2.82
CA ASP A 178 4.78 -9.73 -1.73
C ASP A 178 4.56 -8.57 -0.76
N LYS A 179 3.32 -8.31 -0.38
CA LYS A 179 2.93 -7.12 0.39
C LYS A 179 3.44 -5.82 -0.24
N LEU A 180 3.21 -5.70 -1.56
CA LEU A 180 3.51 -4.53 -2.39
C LEU A 180 5.00 -4.25 -2.64
N MET A 181 5.91 -5.11 -2.21
CA MET A 181 7.36 -4.94 -2.41
C MET A 181 8.05 -6.26 -2.74
N ALA A 182 9.16 -6.20 -3.47
CA ALA A 182 10.08 -7.32 -3.64
C ALA A 182 11.36 -7.04 -2.86
N TRP A 183 11.99 -8.07 -2.28
CA TRP A 183 13.24 -7.92 -1.56
C TRP A 183 14.14 -9.14 -1.71
N LYS A 184 15.46 -8.92 -1.59
CA LYS A 184 16.47 -9.96 -1.62
C LYS A 184 17.73 -9.55 -0.84
N ASN A 185 18.25 -10.48 -0.05
CA ASN A 185 19.57 -10.35 0.55
C ASN A 185 20.64 -10.71 -0.49
N ILE A 186 21.56 -9.78 -0.71
CA ILE A 186 22.73 -9.95 -1.56
C ILE A 186 23.94 -10.20 -0.64
N MET A 187 24.40 -11.43 -0.64
CA MET A 187 25.52 -11.85 0.23
C MET A 187 26.83 -11.21 -0.18
N ALA A 188 27.67 -10.92 0.79
CA ALA A 188 29.01 -10.43 0.54
C ALA A 188 29.84 -11.47 -0.20
N TYR A 189 30.64 -11.01 -1.16
CA TYR A 189 31.66 -11.86 -1.80
C TYR A 189 32.85 -12.03 -0.89
N ARG A 190 33.67 -13.07 -1.16
CA ARG A 190 34.97 -13.32 -0.43
C ARG A 190 36.07 -12.34 -0.80
N LYS A 191 35.84 -11.49 -1.80
CA LYS A 191 36.77 -10.45 -2.24
C LYS A 191 36.18 -9.08 -1.92
N THR A 192 37.03 -8.12 -1.67
CA THR A 192 36.68 -6.72 -1.53
C THR A 192 36.29 -6.12 -2.87
N GLY A 193 35.44 -5.14 -2.89
CA GLY A 193 35.00 -4.46 -4.12
C GLY A 193 33.63 -3.85 -3.96
N ASN A 194 33.04 -3.45 -5.07
CA ASN A 194 31.69 -2.87 -5.10
C ASN A 194 30.71 -3.89 -5.66
N ILE A 195 29.59 -4.05 -4.99
CA ILE A 195 28.41 -4.75 -5.52
C ILE A 195 27.46 -3.68 -6.04
N ASN A 196 27.19 -3.69 -7.33
CA ASN A 196 26.17 -2.85 -7.96
C ASN A 196 24.91 -3.67 -8.16
N VAL A 197 23.74 -3.06 -7.90
CA VAL A 197 22.45 -3.70 -8.10
C VAL A 197 21.51 -2.76 -8.83
N SER A 198 20.69 -3.32 -9.69
CA SER A 198 19.57 -2.65 -10.32
C SER A 198 18.40 -3.62 -10.49
N SER A 199 17.23 -3.10 -10.80
CA SER A 199 16.06 -3.94 -11.06
C SER A 199 15.33 -3.49 -12.33
N THR A 200 14.65 -4.44 -12.97
CA THR A 200 13.78 -4.17 -14.13
C THR A 200 12.37 -4.66 -13.79
N VAL A 201 11.38 -3.79 -13.96
CA VAL A 201 9.96 -4.09 -13.78
C VAL A 201 9.19 -3.59 -14.99
N LEU A 202 8.39 -4.44 -15.62
CA LEU A 202 7.58 -4.10 -16.81
C LEU A 202 8.39 -3.36 -17.89
N GLY A 203 9.66 -3.76 -18.07
CA GLY A 203 10.55 -3.15 -19.06
C GLY A 203 11.19 -1.82 -18.67
N VAL A 204 10.96 -1.34 -17.45
CA VAL A 204 11.58 -0.13 -16.89
C VAL A 204 12.72 -0.52 -15.97
N ASN A 205 13.86 0.14 -16.09
CA ASN A 205 15.01 -0.07 -15.21
C ASN A 205 15.02 0.92 -14.06
N SER A 206 15.38 0.44 -12.88
CA SER A 206 15.68 1.31 -11.71
C SER A 206 17.01 2.03 -11.89
N ILE A 207 17.30 2.96 -10.99
CA ILE A 207 18.66 3.45 -10.78
C ILE A 207 19.55 2.31 -10.28
N GLU A 208 20.85 2.40 -10.57
CA GLU A 208 21.86 1.51 -9.99
C GLU A 208 22.22 1.97 -8.58
N LEU A 209 22.29 1.02 -7.64
CA LEU A 209 22.67 1.23 -6.25
C LEU A 209 23.91 0.40 -5.94
N THR A 210 24.76 0.89 -5.02
CA THR A 210 26.05 0.27 -4.73
C THR A 210 26.23 0.05 -3.23
N THR A 211 26.81 -1.10 -2.87
CA THR A 211 27.39 -1.37 -1.55
C THR A 211 28.87 -1.72 -1.67
N ASN A 212 29.67 -1.32 -0.68
CA ASN A 212 31.10 -1.63 -0.65
C ASN A 212 31.37 -2.88 0.19
N VAL A 213 32.14 -3.80 -0.33
CA VAL A 213 32.62 -4.98 0.40
C VAL A 213 34.04 -4.69 0.92
N PHE A 214 34.17 -4.56 2.24
CA PHE A 214 35.44 -4.31 2.92
C PHE A 214 36.11 -5.61 3.37
N PRO A 215 37.44 -5.60 3.64
CA PRO A 215 38.11 -6.76 4.22
C PRO A 215 37.45 -7.17 5.54
N SER A 216 37.26 -8.46 5.75
CA SER A 216 36.91 -8.99 7.07
C SER A 216 38.15 -9.03 7.99
N ASN A 217 37.91 -9.21 9.29
CA ASN A 217 38.98 -9.41 10.24
C ASN A 217 39.82 -10.65 9.88
N ALA A 218 41.12 -10.57 10.10
CA ALA A 218 41.99 -11.72 9.96
C ALA A 218 41.58 -12.79 10.99
N THR A 219 41.25 -14.00 10.51
CA THR A 219 40.78 -15.10 11.36
C THR A 219 41.81 -16.21 11.54
N ASP A 220 42.62 -16.42 10.51
CA ASP A 220 43.66 -17.47 10.51
C ASP A 220 45.00 -16.85 10.16
N PHE A 221 45.84 -16.64 11.16
CA PHE A 221 47.22 -16.22 10.96
C PHE A 221 48.16 -17.17 11.68
N GLN A 222 49.25 -17.52 11.03
CA GLN A 222 50.36 -18.24 11.64
C GLN A 222 51.44 -17.24 11.97
N ILE A 223 51.86 -17.24 13.22
CA ILE A 223 53.06 -16.52 13.64
C ILE A 223 54.24 -17.48 13.52
N SER A 224 55.14 -17.23 12.57
CA SER A 224 56.42 -17.93 12.47
C SER A 224 57.54 -17.00 12.92
N SER A 225 58.29 -17.40 13.92
CA SER A 225 59.50 -16.71 14.29
C SER A 225 60.65 -17.33 13.52
N PHE A 226 61.36 -16.55 12.74
CA PHE A 226 62.64 -16.93 12.21
C PHE A 226 63.65 -16.57 13.26
N ARG A 227 64.37 -17.59 13.85
CA ARG A 227 65.57 -17.33 14.64
C ARG A 227 66.61 -16.83 13.67
N ASN A 228 66.88 -15.55 13.70
CA ASN A 228 68.17 -15.04 13.20
C ASN A 228 69.22 -15.46 14.19
N HIS A 229 70.25 -16.12 13.72
CA HIS A 229 71.35 -16.57 14.56
C HIS A 229 72.27 -15.42 15.01
N ASP A 230 71.97 -14.20 14.65
CA ASP A 230 72.62 -12.98 15.10
C ASP A 230 72.04 -12.55 16.47
N PHE A 231 72.34 -13.35 17.50
CA PHE A 231 72.22 -12.81 18.84
C PHE A 231 73.43 -11.87 19.04
N ALA A 232 73.14 -10.62 19.27
CA ALA A 232 74.06 -9.71 19.90
C ALA A 232 74.19 -10.16 21.37
N ASP A 233 74.88 -11.19 21.61
CA ASP A 233 75.41 -11.62 22.95
C ASP A 233 76.62 -10.76 23.22
N GLY A 234 76.38 -9.59 23.68
CA GLY A 234 77.28 -8.59 24.24
C GLY A 234 78.75 -8.97 24.63
N ASN A 235 79.46 -9.61 23.71
CA ASN A 235 80.90 -9.78 23.78
C ASN A 235 81.58 -9.05 22.63
#